data_ffef483b5bb6856b030bdcc80e6a4b42
#
_entry.id   ffef483b5bb6856b030bdcc80e6a4b42
#
_cell.length_a   1.000
_cell.length_b   1.000
_cell.length_c   1.000
_cell.angle_alpha   90.00
_cell.angle_beta   90.00
_cell.angle_gamma   90.00
#
_symmetry.space_group_name_H-M   'P 1'
#
loop_
_entity.id
_entity.type
_entity.pdbx_description
1 polymer ?
#
loop_
_entity_poly.entity_id
_entity_poly.type
_entity_poly.pdbx_seq_one_letter_code
_entity_poly.pdbx_strand_id
1 'polypeptide(L)'
;KKCAACHSINKGGKNKIGPALYNVVGRAVGGVDDYKYSKALASYGKEWTFEELNGFLKKPASYLKGTKMSYAGLRKEKDRASIIKYLNQNSDSPIQLP
;
A
#
# COMPACT_ATOMS: atom_id res chain seq x y z
N LYS A 1 9.38 7.93 0.17
CA LYS A 1 10.81 7.83 0.50
C LYS A 1 11.09 6.65 1.40
N LYS A 2 10.37 6.57 2.53
CA LYS A 2 10.49 5.42 3.41
C LYS A 2 9.97 4.15 2.75
N CYS A 3 9.01 4.30 1.85
CA CYS A 3 8.45 3.18 1.10
C CYS A 3 9.38 2.69 0.00
N ALA A 4 10.12 3.60 -0.62
CA ALA A 4 10.99 3.27 -1.75
C ALA A 4 12.13 2.32 -1.40
N ALA A 5 12.48 2.20 -0.12
CA ALA A 5 13.49 1.24 0.32
C ALA A 5 13.04 -0.21 0.12
N CYS A 6 11.71 -0.46 0.22
CA CYS A 6 11.14 -1.81 0.15
C CYS A 6 10.21 -2.01 -1.03
N HIS A 7 9.73 -0.94 -1.65
CA HIS A 7 8.74 -1.00 -2.74
C HIS A 7 9.22 -0.22 -3.96
N SER A 8 8.88 -0.70 -5.13
CA SER A 8 8.95 0.11 -6.34
C SER A 8 7.61 0.83 -6.51
N ILE A 9 7.64 2.02 -7.12
CA ILE A 9 6.45 2.86 -7.26
C ILE A 9 6.14 3.13 -8.73
N ASN A 10 7.15 3.10 -9.59
CA ASN A 10 7.04 3.42 -11.01
C ASN A 10 6.32 2.34 -11.80
N LYS A 11 5.73 2.74 -12.92
CA LYS A 11 5.09 1.81 -13.86
C LYS A 11 6.10 0.77 -14.33
N GLY A 12 5.70 -0.50 -14.28
CA GLY A 12 6.57 -1.60 -14.66
C GLY A 12 7.63 -1.94 -13.63
N GLY A 13 7.58 -1.31 -12.45
CA GLY A 13 8.54 -1.59 -11.39
C GLY A 13 8.39 -3.01 -10.84
N LYS A 14 9.50 -3.56 -10.38
CA LYS A 14 9.54 -4.94 -9.87
C LYS A 14 9.25 -4.96 -8.37
N ASN A 15 8.84 -6.12 -7.88
CA ASN A 15 8.74 -6.36 -6.45
C ASN A 15 10.14 -6.30 -5.83
N LYS A 16 10.20 -5.79 -4.61
CA LYS A 16 11.41 -5.75 -3.79
C LYS A 16 11.13 -6.53 -2.50
N ILE A 17 11.54 -6.01 -1.36
CA ILE A 17 11.16 -6.58 -0.06
C ILE A 17 9.64 -6.55 0.08
N GLY A 18 9.01 -5.47 -0.38
CA GLY A 18 7.56 -5.38 -0.50
C GLY A 18 7.12 -5.46 -1.96
N PRO A 19 5.82 -5.61 -2.22
CA PRO A 19 5.30 -5.69 -3.59
C PRO A 19 5.38 -4.34 -4.29
N ALA A 20 5.37 -4.38 -5.63
CA ALA A 20 5.31 -3.17 -6.44
C ALA A 20 4.03 -2.39 -6.13
N LEU A 21 4.12 -1.06 -6.04
CA LEU A 21 3.00 -0.21 -5.62
C LEU A 21 2.31 0.52 -6.76
N TYR A 22 2.81 0.43 -7.99
CA TYR A 22 2.10 1.07 -9.11
C TYR A 22 0.68 0.49 -9.20
N ASN A 23 -0.31 1.33 -9.36
CA ASN A 23 -1.74 0.94 -9.37
C ASN A 23 -2.26 0.40 -8.03
N VAL A 24 -1.58 0.68 -6.92
CA VAL A 24 -2.00 0.13 -5.62
C VAL A 24 -3.37 0.66 -5.17
N VAL A 25 -3.68 1.92 -5.46
CA VAL A 25 -4.98 2.49 -5.08
C VAL A 25 -6.08 1.82 -5.92
N GLY A 26 -7.02 1.19 -5.26
CA GLY A 26 -8.10 0.44 -5.90
C GLY A 26 -7.75 -1.01 -6.21
N ARG A 27 -6.51 -1.43 -6.01
CA ARG A 27 -6.08 -2.80 -6.24
C ARG A 27 -6.50 -3.70 -5.08
N ALA A 28 -6.77 -4.97 -5.37
CA ALA A 28 -7.08 -5.92 -4.30
C ALA A 28 -5.91 -6.03 -3.33
N VAL A 29 -6.20 -6.07 -2.04
CA VAL A 29 -5.18 -6.29 -1.01
C VAL A 29 -4.60 -7.69 -1.23
N GLY A 30 -3.27 -7.77 -1.29
CA GLY A 30 -2.61 -9.02 -1.63
C GLY A 30 -2.71 -9.41 -3.10
N GLY A 31 -2.95 -8.43 -3.98
CA GLY A 31 -3.31 -8.72 -5.37
C GLY A 31 -2.18 -8.84 -6.38
N VAL A 32 -0.92 -8.65 -5.97
CA VAL A 32 0.20 -8.83 -6.90
C VAL A 32 0.51 -10.33 -7.02
N ASP A 33 0.38 -10.87 -8.22
CA ASP A 33 0.45 -12.33 -8.44
C ASP A 33 1.81 -12.93 -8.11
N ASP A 34 2.88 -12.22 -8.40
CA ASP A 34 4.24 -12.73 -8.24
C ASP A 34 4.90 -12.28 -6.94
N TYR A 35 4.11 -11.91 -5.94
CA TYR A 35 4.64 -11.54 -4.62
C TYR A 35 4.02 -12.43 -3.54
N LYS A 36 4.85 -12.90 -2.62
CA LYS A 36 4.39 -13.75 -1.53
C LYS A 36 3.98 -12.90 -0.31
N TYR A 37 2.69 -12.69 -0.17
CA TYR A 37 2.13 -11.93 0.94
C TYR A 37 2.06 -12.74 2.22
N SER A 38 1.93 -12.05 3.38
CA SER A 38 1.53 -12.70 4.61
C SER A 38 0.12 -13.26 4.45
N LYS A 39 -0.24 -14.24 5.28
CA LYS A 39 -1.60 -14.80 5.27
C LYS A 39 -2.65 -13.71 5.52
N ALA A 40 -2.33 -12.74 6.41
CA ALA A 40 -3.24 -11.66 6.75
C ALA A 40 -3.62 -10.85 5.50
N LEU A 41 -2.65 -10.47 4.67
CA LEU A 41 -2.92 -9.70 3.47
C LEU A 41 -3.51 -10.56 2.36
N ALA A 42 -3.03 -11.78 2.19
CA ALA A 42 -3.52 -12.65 1.13
C ALA A 42 -5.00 -13.00 1.29
N SER A 43 -5.49 -13.06 2.51
CA SER A 43 -6.87 -13.44 2.82
C SER A 43 -7.77 -12.28 3.22
N TYR A 44 -7.32 -11.05 3.14
CA TYR A 44 -8.09 -9.90 3.62
C TYR A 44 -9.38 -9.67 2.84
N GLY A 45 -9.35 -9.86 1.52
CA GLY A 45 -10.55 -9.84 0.70
C GLY A 45 -11.12 -8.46 0.38
N LYS A 46 -10.34 -7.40 0.55
CA LYS A 46 -10.77 -6.03 0.25
C LYS A 46 -9.82 -5.37 -0.74
N GLU A 47 -10.19 -4.19 -1.21
CA GLU A 47 -9.37 -3.38 -2.10
C GLU A 47 -8.72 -2.24 -1.33
N TRP A 48 -7.60 -1.74 -1.86
CA TRP A 48 -6.92 -0.58 -1.28
C TRP A 48 -7.65 0.71 -1.64
N THR A 49 -8.74 0.99 -0.92
CA THR A 49 -9.39 2.30 -0.98
C THR A 49 -8.56 3.33 -0.23
N PHE A 50 -8.89 4.61 -0.35
CA PHE A 50 -8.21 5.64 0.42
C PHE A 50 -8.35 5.38 1.92
N GLU A 51 -9.51 4.93 2.37
CA GLU A 51 -9.76 4.63 3.78
C GLU A 51 -8.91 3.47 4.28
N GLU A 52 -8.83 2.39 3.49
CA GLU A 52 -8.02 1.23 3.85
C GLU A 52 -6.54 1.59 3.91
N LEU A 53 -6.05 2.35 2.93
CA LEU A 53 -4.67 2.82 2.92
C LEU A 53 -4.37 3.70 4.12
N ASN A 54 -5.26 4.63 4.44
CA ASN A 54 -5.08 5.52 5.57
C ASN A 54 -4.98 4.74 6.88
N GLY A 55 -5.89 3.79 7.09
CA GLY A 55 -5.87 2.96 8.30
C GLY A 55 -4.62 2.10 8.41
N PHE A 56 -4.24 1.47 7.31
CA PHE A 56 -3.06 0.61 7.29
C PHE A 56 -1.77 1.39 7.51
N LEU A 57 -1.62 2.53 6.85
CA LEU A 57 -0.41 3.36 6.95
C LEU A 57 -0.24 3.98 8.32
N LYS A 58 -1.33 4.23 9.02
CA LYS A 58 -1.26 4.77 10.37
C LYS A 58 -0.50 3.83 11.30
N LYS A 59 -0.81 2.54 11.23
CA LYS A 59 -0.16 1.53 12.07
C LYS A 59 -0.36 0.15 11.46
N PRO A 60 0.50 -0.24 10.49
CA PRO A 60 0.27 -1.47 9.73
C PRO A 60 0.04 -2.72 10.55
N ALA A 61 0.84 -2.95 11.58
CA ALA A 61 0.74 -4.15 12.40
C ALA A 61 -0.55 -4.23 13.20
N SER A 62 -1.13 -3.08 13.56
CA SER A 62 -2.41 -3.04 14.29
C SER A 62 -3.60 -3.18 13.35
N TYR A 63 -3.50 -2.61 12.15
CA TYR A 63 -4.60 -2.63 11.19
C TYR A 63 -4.77 -4.02 10.56
N LEU A 64 -3.65 -4.63 10.16
CA LEU A 64 -3.63 -5.99 9.63
C LEU A 64 -2.62 -6.81 10.40
N LYS A 65 -3.06 -7.42 11.48
CA LYS A 65 -2.20 -8.26 12.31
C LYS A 65 -1.62 -9.38 11.46
N GLY A 66 -0.34 -9.65 11.63
CA GLY A 66 0.35 -10.67 10.87
C GLY A 66 0.96 -10.19 9.56
N THR A 67 0.86 -8.88 9.25
CA THR A 67 1.53 -8.34 8.06
C THR A 67 3.04 -8.50 8.19
N LYS A 68 3.71 -8.79 7.06
CA LYS A 68 5.17 -8.86 7.00
C LYS A 68 5.84 -7.49 6.96
N MET A 69 5.09 -6.44 6.74
CA MET A 69 5.61 -5.10 6.63
C MET A 69 6.08 -4.61 8.01
N SER A 70 7.39 -4.37 8.13
CA SER A 70 7.99 -3.99 9.41
C SER A 70 8.09 -2.48 9.59
N TYR A 71 7.10 -1.76 9.12
CA TYR A 71 7.03 -0.31 9.21
C TYR A 71 6.15 0.10 10.39
N ALA A 72 6.66 1.00 11.23
CA ALA A 72 5.92 1.41 12.44
C ALA A 72 4.64 2.20 12.13
N GLY A 73 4.62 2.91 11.01
CA GLY A 73 3.45 3.66 10.59
C GLY A 73 3.70 5.16 10.49
N LEU A 74 2.78 5.86 9.83
CA LEU A 74 2.77 7.31 9.70
C LEU A 74 1.70 7.87 10.63
N ARG A 75 2.12 8.49 11.73
CA ARG A 75 1.20 8.97 12.76
C ARG A 75 0.43 10.21 12.35
N LYS A 76 1.04 11.10 11.57
CA LYS A 76 0.42 12.36 11.17
C LYS A 76 -0.52 12.16 9.99
N GLU A 77 -1.75 12.61 10.13
CA GLU A 77 -2.75 12.50 9.07
C GLU A 77 -2.31 13.20 7.80
N LYS A 78 -1.67 14.35 7.92
CA LYS A 78 -1.17 15.11 6.78
C LYS A 78 -0.15 14.30 5.97
N ASP A 79 0.72 13.58 6.64
CA ASP A 79 1.73 12.75 5.99
C ASP A 79 1.08 11.57 5.25
N ARG A 80 0.06 10.96 5.86
CA ARG A 80 -0.67 9.87 5.22
C ARG A 80 -1.40 10.37 3.97
N ALA A 81 -2.03 11.54 4.06
CA ALA A 81 -2.73 12.12 2.92
C ALA A 81 -1.79 12.39 1.76
N SER A 82 -0.59 12.90 2.05
CA SER A 82 0.42 13.17 1.02
C SER A 82 0.89 11.89 0.33
N ILE A 83 1.15 10.84 1.08
CA ILE A 83 1.57 9.54 0.54
C ILE A 83 0.47 8.93 -0.31
N ILE A 84 -0.77 8.93 0.16
CA ILE A 84 -1.89 8.37 -0.59
C ILE A 84 -2.10 9.12 -1.90
N LYS A 85 -1.99 10.45 -1.88
CA LYS A 85 -2.07 11.26 -3.10
C LYS A 85 -0.97 10.86 -4.08
N TYR A 86 0.25 10.68 -3.59
CA TYR A 86 1.37 10.28 -4.43
C TYR A 86 1.16 8.89 -5.04
N LEU A 87 0.69 7.94 -4.25
CA LEU A 87 0.39 6.59 -4.74
C LEU A 87 -0.73 6.63 -5.79
N ASN A 88 -1.73 7.47 -5.59
CA ASN A 88 -2.81 7.62 -6.56
C ASN A 88 -2.32 8.19 -7.89
N GLN A 89 -1.34 9.08 -7.86
CA GLN A 89 -0.74 9.63 -9.09
C GLN A 89 0.04 8.59 -9.87
N ASN A 90 0.54 7.55 -9.21
CA ASN A 90 1.29 6.47 -9.84
C ASN A 90 0.36 5.31 -10.18
N SER A 91 -0.58 5.59 -11.07
CA SER A 91 -1.62 4.65 -11.47
C SER A 91 -2.00 4.93 -12.92
N ASP A 92 -2.46 3.89 -13.62
CA ASP A 92 -3.00 4.03 -14.97
C ASP A 92 -4.30 4.83 -14.97
N SER A 93 -5.09 4.71 -13.89
CA SER A 93 -6.41 5.35 -13.77
C SER A 93 -6.56 5.95 -12.38
N PRO A 94 -5.92 7.10 -12.11
CA PRO A 94 -6.05 7.74 -10.81
C PRO A 94 -7.52 8.00 -10.46
N ILE A 95 -7.87 7.68 -9.21
CA ILE A 95 -9.21 7.91 -8.69
C ILE A 95 -9.29 9.36 -8.22
N GLN A 96 -10.44 9.98 -8.41
CA GLN A 96 -10.64 11.35 -7.94
C GLN A 96 -10.61 11.39 -6.42
N LEU A 97 -9.80 12.29 -5.87
CA LEU A 97 -9.70 12.46 -4.42
C LEU A 97 -10.95 13.12 -3.87
N PRO A 98 -11.37 12.74 -2.65
CA PRO A 98 -12.51 13.38 -2.00
C PRO A 98 -12.24 14.82 -1.62
#